data_b3086b5eb4652f3ec9ea19b8f50ea742
#
_entry.id   b3086b5eb4652f3ec9ea19b8f50ea742
#
_cell.length_a   1.000
_cell.length_b   1.000
_cell.length_c   1.000
_cell.angle_alpha   90.00
_cell.angle_beta   90.00
_cell.angle_gamma   90.00
#
_symmetry.space_group_name_H-M   'P 1'
#
loop_
_entity.id
_entity.type
_entity.pdbx_description
1 polymer ?
#
loop_
_entity_poly.entity_id
_entity_poly.type
_entity_poly.pdbx_seq_one_letter_code
_entity_poly.pdbx_strand_id
1 'polypeptide(L)'
;MQAPMALSKATLLFQGSCREAPEIHSPFARYTLSMGPRIFVATTSQGKLRDFRTAAEAYAVALDLVPGLEAIPVPEEDGATFAANAMIKAAHYSRFVPGELVLADDSGLEVDALSGAPGVRSARFAADAGLVDSPDANDNTDVWNNMLLLQRLASVPAAQRTARYRCVLVAARDGHLIQTAEGSVEGQILEAPRGTGGFGYDPLFYLPEIDRTMAELDLGAKLSLSHRGRALEALLPLLIR
;
A
#
# COMPACT_ATOMS: atom_id res chain seq x y z
N MET A 1 42.01 -74.02 -20.42
CA MET A 1 41.98 -75.11 -19.45
C MET A 1 40.92 -74.80 -18.39
N GLN A 2 39.99 -75.68 -18.37
CA GLN A 2 39.03 -76.09 -17.34
C GLN A 2 37.91 -75.10 -16.91
N ALA A 3 36.72 -75.42 -17.48
CA ALA A 3 35.43 -75.33 -16.81
C ALA A 3 35.30 -76.54 -15.90
N PRO A 4 34.17 -76.81 -15.25
CA PRO A 4 33.06 -76.06 -14.67
C PRO A 4 32.69 -76.61 -13.24
N MET A 5 31.70 -76.07 -12.58
CA MET A 5 30.71 -76.95 -11.88
C MET A 5 29.49 -76.19 -11.39
N ALA A 6 28.39 -76.71 -11.82
CA ALA A 6 27.05 -76.37 -11.38
C ALA A 6 26.69 -77.11 -10.06
N LEU A 7 25.67 -76.63 -9.38
CA LEU A 7 24.69 -77.26 -8.51
C LEU A 7 24.06 -76.22 -7.59
N SER A 8 22.81 -76.10 -7.21
CA SER A 8 21.61 -76.84 -7.33
C SER A 8 20.50 -76.03 -6.68
N LYS A 9 19.31 -76.14 -7.17
CA LYS A 9 18.05 -75.55 -6.70
C LYS A 9 17.75 -75.92 -5.22
N ALA A 10 17.32 -74.94 -4.46
CA ALA A 10 16.42 -75.25 -3.31
C ALA A 10 15.38 -74.09 -3.24
N THR A 11 14.17 -74.46 -3.66
CA THR A 11 12.93 -73.70 -3.48
C THR A 11 12.50 -73.85 -2.03
N LEU A 12 12.41 -72.82 -1.30
CA LEU A 12 11.75 -72.72 0.00
C LEU A 12 10.62 -71.75 -0.07
N LEU A 13 9.41 -72.22 -0.16
CA LEU A 13 8.16 -71.53 0.03
C LEU A 13 8.07 -71.05 1.50
N PHE A 14 8.07 -69.81 1.75
CA PHE A 14 7.66 -69.26 3.04
C PHE A 14 6.40 -68.39 2.80
N GLN A 15 5.24 -68.98 3.14
CA GLN A 15 4.00 -68.29 3.39
C GLN A 15 4.15 -67.55 4.71
N GLY A 16 4.32 -66.24 4.67
CA GLY A 16 4.32 -65.35 5.82
C GLY A 16 3.29 -64.26 5.62
N SER A 17 2.19 -64.38 6.37
CA SER A 17 1.12 -63.40 6.56
C SER A 17 1.64 -61.98 6.61
N CYS A 18 1.22 -61.12 5.67
CA CYS A 18 1.30 -59.69 5.79
C CYS A 18 0.45 -59.23 6.97
N ARG A 19 1.08 -58.94 8.08
CA ARG A 19 0.47 -58.10 9.12
C ARG A 19 0.64 -56.65 8.65
N GLU A 20 -0.50 -55.99 8.45
CA GLU A 20 -0.57 -54.54 8.23
C GLU A 20 0.13 -53.85 9.39
N ALA A 21 1.11 -52.97 9.03
CA ALA A 21 1.73 -52.09 9.99
C ALA A 21 0.68 -51.10 10.50
N PRO A 22 0.67 -50.77 11.81
CA PRO A 22 -0.27 -49.80 12.32
C PRO A 22 0.02 -48.42 11.71
N GLU A 23 -1.01 -47.79 11.15
CA GLU A 23 -1.00 -46.39 10.77
C GLU A 23 -0.62 -45.55 12.02
N ILE A 24 0.58 -45.04 12.01
CA ILE A 24 0.99 -44.03 12.98
C ILE A 24 0.23 -42.73 12.62
N HIS A 25 -0.90 -42.56 13.25
CA HIS A 25 -1.57 -41.26 13.26
C HIS A 25 -0.63 -40.27 13.94
N SER A 26 0.11 -39.52 13.11
CA SER A 26 0.87 -38.37 13.55
C SER A 26 -0.09 -37.33 14.15
N PRO A 27 0.04 -36.98 15.43
CA PRO A 27 -0.80 -35.93 16.04
C PRO A 27 -0.40 -34.50 15.65
N PHE A 28 0.44 -34.34 14.64
CA PHE A 28 0.65 -33.04 14.00
C PHE A 28 -0.47 -32.82 12.97
N ALA A 29 -1.73 -32.82 13.45
CA ALA A 29 -2.79 -32.11 12.76
C ALA A 29 -2.30 -30.70 12.52
N ARG A 30 -2.20 -30.36 11.25
CA ARG A 30 -1.85 -29.06 10.73
C ARG A 30 -2.64 -28.00 11.51
N TYR A 31 -2.00 -27.34 12.45
CA TYR A 31 -2.38 -25.99 12.81
C TYR A 31 -2.04 -25.14 11.60
N THR A 32 -2.91 -25.10 10.61
CA THR A 32 -3.05 -23.93 9.77
C THR A 32 -3.51 -22.85 10.73
N LEU A 33 -2.55 -22.09 11.27
CA LEU A 33 -2.83 -20.74 11.73
C LEU A 33 -3.61 -20.14 10.56
N SER A 34 -4.90 -19.89 10.77
CA SER A 34 -5.69 -19.07 9.90
C SER A 34 -5.01 -17.70 9.92
N MET A 35 -4.04 -17.54 9.06
CA MET A 35 -3.55 -16.20 8.71
C MET A 35 -4.80 -15.51 8.18
N GLY A 36 -5.18 -14.41 8.80
CA GLY A 36 -6.30 -13.59 8.32
C GLY A 36 -6.16 -13.30 6.82
N PRO A 37 -7.17 -12.74 6.17
CA PRO A 37 -7.13 -12.50 4.74
C PRO A 37 -5.84 -11.74 4.38
N ARG A 38 -5.10 -12.30 3.42
CA ARG A 38 -3.90 -11.66 2.87
C ARG A 38 -4.34 -10.69 1.79
N ILE A 39 -3.86 -9.46 1.89
CA ILE A 39 -4.15 -8.41 0.92
C ILE A 39 -2.83 -7.84 0.44
N PHE A 40 -2.68 -7.69 -0.87
CA PHE A 40 -1.51 -7.06 -1.46
C PHE A 40 -1.72 -5.55 -1.64
N VAL A 41 -0.65 -4.78 -1.56
CA VAL A 41 -0.65 -3.33 -1.78
C VAL A 41 0.24 -2.98 -2.96
N ALA A 42 -0.30 -2.23 -3.91
CA ALA A 42 0.41 -1.72 -5.07
C ALA A 42 0.91 -0.29 -4.80
N THR A 43 2.04 -0.18 -4.11
CA THR A 43 2.70 1.10 -3.85
C THR A 43 4.21 0.95 -3.81
N THR A 44 4.94 1.88 -4.44
CA THR A 44 6.39 2.02 -4.33
C THR A 44 6.81 2.96 -3.20
N SER A 45 5.86 3.73 -2.66
CA SER A 45 6.10 4.68 -1.56
C SER A 45 6.25 3.96 -0.23
N GLN A 46 7.44 4.02 0.37
CA GLN A 46 7.71 3.44 1.69
C GLN A 46 6.88 4.10 2.80
N GLY A 47 6.59 5.39 2.67
CA GLY A 47 5.72 6.11 3.59
C GLY A 47 4.29 5.55 3.56
N LYS A 48 3.71 5.40 2.38
CA LYS A 48 2.38 4.81 2.21
C LYS A 48 2.32 3.37 2.71
N LEU A 49 3.32 2.54 2.36
CA LEU A 49 3.36 1.14 2.81
C LEU A 49 3.38 1.03 4.34
N ARG A 50 4.15 1.88 5.01
CA ARG A 50 4.19 1.93 6.48
C ARG A 50 2.82 2.30 7.05
N ASP A 51 2.18 3.35 6.50
CA ASP A 51 0.84 3.77 6.91
C ASP A 51 -0.18 2.61 6.75
N PHE A 52 -0.16 1.92 5.61
CA PHE A 52 -1.04 0.78 5.33
C PHE A 52 -0.86 -0.36 6.34
N ARG A 53 0.38 -0.79 6.58
CA ARG A 53 0.67 -1.89 7.50
C ARG A 53 0.21 -1.58 8.91
N THR A 54 0.55 -0.40 9.41
CA THR A 54 0.17 0.00 10.78
C THR A 54 -1.34 0.10 10.94
N ALA A 55 -2.07 0.63 9.95
CA ALA A 55 -3.53 0.68 10.02
C ALA A 55 -4.16 -0.72 9.97
N ALA A 56 -3.60 -1.64 9.22
CA ALA A 56 -4.13 -3.01 9.07
C ALA A 56 -3.92 -3.89 10.31
N GLU A 57 -2.94 -3.56 11.17
CA GLU A 57 -2.69 -4.27 12.44
C GLU A 57 -3.93 -4.29 13.33
N ALA A 58 -4.70 -3.20 13.37
CA ALA A 58 -5.94 -3.11 14.13
C ALA A 58 -7.04 -4.08 13.67
N TYR A 59 -6.94 -4.58 12.44
CA TYR A 59 -7.89 -5.50 11.83
C TYR A 59 -7.36 -6.92 11.70
N ALA A 60 -6.17 -7.21 12.23
CA ALA A 60 -5.47 -8.49 12.06
C ALA A 60 -5.34 -8.94 10.60
N VAL A 61 -5.17 -7.99 9.67
CA VAL A 61 -4.97 -8.20 8.24
C VAL A 61 -3.49 -8.09 7.90
N ALA A 62 -2.96 -9.09 7.19
CA ALA A 62 -1.61 -9.02 6.65
C ALA A 62 -1.63 -8.21 5.34
N LEU A 63 -0.89 -7.11 5.30
CA LEU A 63 -0.66 -6.31 4.10
C LEU A 63 0.77 -6.49 3.59
N ASP A 64 0.89 -7.08 2.41
CA ASP A 64 2.17 -7.30 1.73
C ASP A 64 2.24 -6.51 0.41
N LEU A 65 3.45 -6.23 -0.05
CA LEU A 65 3.61 -5.68 -1.40
C LEU A 65 3.23 -6.71 -2.46
N VAL A 66 2.71 -6.24 -3.59
CA VAL A 66 2.55 -7.08 -4.78
C VAL A 66 3.92 -7.69 -5.12
N PRO A 67 4.03 -9.02 -5.23
CA PRO A 67 5.29 -9.68 -5.55
C PRO A 67 5.88 -9.18 -6.87
N GLY A 68 7.15 -8.80 -6.85
CA GLY A 68 7.84 -8.29 -8.05
C GLY A 68 7.32 -6.95 -8.55
N LEU A 69 6.69 -6.14 -7.71
CA LEU A 69 6.08 -4.84 -8.07
C LEU A 69 7.00 -3.97 -8.92
N GLU A 70 8.30 -3.92 -8.59
CA GLU A 70 9.29 -3.10 -9.29
C GLU A 70 9.54 -3.54 -10.75
N ALA A 71 9.25 -4.81 -11.07
CA ALA A 71 9.39 -5.35 -12.41
C ALA A 71 8.09 -5.26 -13.23
N ILE A 72 6.97 -4.92 -12.61
CA ILE A 72 5.69 -4.75 -13.28
C ILE A 72 5.66 -3.38 -13.95
N PRO A 73 5.30 -3.28 -15.25
CA PRO A 73 5.14 -1.99 -15.91
C PRO A 73 4.17 -1.10 -15.15
N VAL A 74 4.56 0.15 -14.93
CA VAL A 74 3.70 1.13 -14.27
C VAL A 74 2.57 1.51 -15.21
N PRO A 75 1.30 1.45 -14.79
CA PRO A 75 0.18 1.89 -15.63
C PRO A 75 0.22 3.41 -15.82
N GLU A 76 -0.27 3.89 -16.95
CA GLU A 76 -0.43 5.30 -17.18
C GLU A 76 -1.57 5.85 -16.29
N GLU A 77 -1.24 6.80 -15.41
CA GLU A 77 -2.17 7.48 -14.51
C GLU A 77 -2.64 8.78 -15.16
N ASP A 78 -3.51 8.66 -16.15
CA ASP A 78 -4.10 9.77 -16.92
C ASP A 78 -5.47 10.23 -16.39
N GLY A 79 -5.92 9.64 -15.29
CA GLY A 79 -7.19 9.97 -14.66
C GLY A 79 -7.23 11.39 -14.12
N ALA A 80 -8.34 12.08 -14.36
CA ALA A 80 -8.56 13.44 -13.87
C ALA A 80 -8.89 13.51 -12.36
N THR A 81 -9.09 12.37 -11.70
CA THR A 81 -9.46 12.28 -10.28
C THR A 81 -8.64 11.20 -9.57
N PHE A 82 -8.51 11.34 -8.24
CA PHE A 82 -7.89 10.31 -7.41
C PHE A 82 -8.58 8.95 -7.58
N ALA A 83 -9.92 8.93 -7.67
CA ALA A 83 -10.66 7.70 -7.89
C ALA A 83 -10.27 7.01 -9.21
N ALA A 84 -10.20 7.76 -10.32
CA ALA A 84 -9.82 7.21 -11.61
C ALA A 84 -8.42 6.60 -11.58
N ASN A 85 -7.43 7.30 -11.03
CA ASN A 85 -6.07 6.80 -10.93
C ASN A 85 -5.95 5.58 -9.99
N ALA A 86 -6.63 5.60 -8.84
CA ALA A 86 -6.66 4.45 -7.94
C ALA A 86 -7.27 3.20 -8.61
N MET A 87 -8.35 3.37 -9.39
CA MET A 87 -8.99 2.29 -10.16
C MET A 87 -8.05 1.73 -11.22
N ILE A 88 -7.38 2.58 -12.00
CA ILE A 88 -6.39 2.18 -13.00
C ILE A 88 -5.30 1.31 -12.35
N LYS A 89 -4.71 1.79 -11.25
CA LYS A 89 -3.67 1.07 -10.51
C LYS A 89 -4.17 -0.28 -9.97
N ALA A 90 -5.28 -0.29 -9.25
CA ALA A 90 -5.81 -1.50 -8.64
C ALA A 90 -6.15 -2.56 -9.68
N ALA A 91 -6.86 -2.19 -10.76
CA ALA A 91 -7.19 -3.10 -11.84
C ALA A 91 -5.96 -3.63 -12.57
N HIS A 92 -4.94 -2.79 -12.77
CA HIS A 92 -3.70 -3.19 -13.41
C HIS A 92 -2.93 -4.22 -12.57
N TYR A 93 -2.58 -3.87 -11.34
CA TYR A 93 -1.71 -4.69 -10.51
C TYR A 93 -2.37 -5.99 -10.02
N SER A 94 -3.70 -6.03 -9.86
CA SER A 94 -4.40 -7.25 -9.46
C SER A 94 -4.33 -8.39 -10.48
N ARG A 95 -3.98 -8.11 -11.74
CA ARG A 95 -3.77 -9.14 -12.78
C ARG A 95 -2.46 -9.91 -12.60
N PHE A 96 -1.53 -9.39 -11.81
CA PHE A 96 -0.23 -10.02 -11.56
C PHE A 96 -0.21 -10.91 -10.31
N VAL A 97 -1.30 -10.94 -9.55
CA VAL A 97 -1.52 -11.81 -8.38
C VAL A 97 -2.89 -12.47 -8.47
N PRO A 98 -3.08 -13.44 -9.39
CA PRO A 98 -4.38 -14.04 -9.69
C PRO A 98 -5.08 -14.59 -8.44
N GLY A 99 -6.38 -14.27 -8.31
CA GLY A 99 -7.21 -14.70 -7.18
C GLY A 99 -7.07 -13.90 -5.90
N GLU A 100 -6.02 -13.05 -5.80
CA GLU A 100 -5.73 -12.28 -4.59
C GLU A 100 -6.34 -10.86 -4.65
N LEU A 101 -6.60 -10.27 -3.48
CA LEU A 101 -6.99 -8.87 -3.37
C LEU A 101 -5.77 -7.96 -3.45
N VAL A 102 -5.86 -6.94 -4.29
CA VAL A 102 -4.86 -5.88 -4.39
C VAL A 102 -5.50 -4.54 -4.06
N LEU A 103 -4.89 -3.82 -3.13
CA LEU A 103 -5.20 -2.42 -2.83
C LEU A 103 -4.26 -1.50 -3.61
N ALA A 104 -4.85 -0.47 -4.20
CA ALA A 104 -4.09 0.68 -4.67
C ALA A 104 -4.75 1.97 -4.15
N ASP A 105 -3.92 2.98 -3.90
CA ASP A 105 -4.39 4.30 -3.55
C ASP A 105 -3.97 5.33 -4.58
N ASP A 106 -4.80 6.35 -4.71
CA ASP A 106 -4.35 7.64 -5.17
C ASP A 106 -4.73 8.70 -4.15
N SER A 107 -3.79 9.59 -3.85
CA SER A 107 -3.93 10.55 -2.77
C SER A 107 -3.10 11.80 -3.01
N GLY A 108 -3.57 12.91 -2.48
CA GLY A 108 -2.86 14.16 -2.62
C GLY A 108 -3.44 15.29 -1.79
N LEU A 109 -2.83 16.44 -1.96
CA LEU A 109 -3.18 17.70 -1.33
C LEU A 109 -4.05 18.53 -2.29
N GLU A 110 -5.17 19.02 -1.81
CA GLU A 110 -5.98 20.04 -2.50
C GLU A 110 -5.95 21.33 -1.69
N VAL A 111 -5.61 22.45 -2.33
CA VAL A 111 -5.55 23.79 -1.70
C VAL A 111 -6.58 24.71 -2.34
N ASP A 112 -7.48 25.26 -1.54
CA ASP A 112 -8.63 26.03 -2.04
C ASP A 112 -8.19 27.28 -2.81
N ALA A 113 -7.22 28.02 -2.29
CA ALA A 113 -6.67 29.20 -2.94
C ALA A 113 -5.97 28.90 -4.29
N LEU A 114 -5.65 27.63 -4.56
CA LEU A 114 -5.06 27.17 -5.81
C LEU A 114 -6.06 26.39 -6.67
N SER A 115 -7.38 26.56 -6.41
CA SER A 115 -8.45 25.84 -7.13
C SER A 115 -8.30 24.32 -7.10
N GLY A 116 -7.84 23.78 -5.95
CA GLY A 116 -7.63 22.36 -5.73
C GLY A 116 -6.25 21.84 -6.16
N ALA A 117 -5.39 22.68 -6.75
CA ALA A 117 -4.02 22.23 -7.02
C ALA A 117 -3.23 22.07 -5.70
N PRO A 118 -2.25 21.14 -5.67
CA PRO A 118 -1.75 20.25 -6.71
C PRO A 118 -2.67 19.07 -7.09
N GLY A 119 -3.62 18.64 -6.24
CA GLY A 119 -4.57 17.57 -6.55
C GLY A 119 -3.89 16.26 -6.94
N VAL A 120 -4.32 15.61 -8.03
CA VAL A 120 -3.74 14.36 -8.56
C VAL A 120 -2.27 14.51 -8.99
N ARG A 121 -1.76 15.74 -9.07
CA ARG A 121 -0.37 16.06 -9.42
C ARG A 121 0.52 16.22 -8.18
N SER A 122 0.03 15.92 -6.97
CA SER A 122 0.71 16.19 -5.70
C SER A 122 2.14 15.65 -5.64
N ALA A 123 2.39 14.43 -6.09
CA ALA A 123 3.71 13.82 -6.07
C ALA A 123 4.70 14.45 -7.07
N ARG A 124 4.20 15.08 -8.14
CA ARG A 124 5.00 15.62 -9.26
C ARG A 124 4.81 17.12 -9.49
N PHE A 125 4.32 17.84 -8.49
CA PHE A 125 3.93 19.23 -8.61
C PHE A 125 5.07 20.14 -9.09
N ALA A 126 6.27 19.99 -8.51
CA ALA A 126 7.46 20.72 -8.91
C ALA A 126 8.02 20.26 -10.26
N ALA A 127 7.98 18.97 -10.55
CA ALA A 127 8.42 18.42 -11.83
C ALA A 127 7.54 18.91 -12.99
N ASP A 128 6.22 18.90 -12.82
CA ASP A 128 5.28 19.43 -13.82
C ASP A 128 5.46 20.94 -14.07
N ALA A 129 6.00 21.66 -13.08
CA ALA A 129 6.34 23.06 -13.22
C ALA A 129 7.75 23.31 -13.80
N GLY A 130 8.49 22.24 -14.16
CA GLY A 130 9.84 22.31 -14.71
C GLY A 130 10.92 22.73 -13.71
N LEU A 131 10.68 22.57 -12.40
CA LEU A 131 11.65 22.92 -11.36
C LEU A 131 12.63 21.78 -11.04
N VAL A 132 12.31 20.58 -11.46
CA VAL A 132 13.16 19.38 -11.33
C VAL A 132 13.04 18.54 -12.61
N ASP A 133 14.12 17.89 -13.00
CA ASP A 133 14.18 17.13 -14.28
C ASP A 133 13.34 15.84 -14.23
N SER A 134 13.10 15.27 -13.03
CA SER A 134 12.29 14.07 -12.84
C SER A 134 11.79 13.98 -11.39
N PRO A 135 10.55 13.52 -11.15
CA PRO A 135 10.05 13.28 -9.81
C PRO A 135 10.82 12.16 -9.07
N ASP A 136 11.48 11.27 -9.81
CA ASP A 136 12.25 10.14 -9.25
C ASP A 136 13.74 10.45 -9.05
N ALA A 137 14.20 11.65 -9.47
CA ALA A 137 15.62 11.92 -9.63
C ALA A 137 16.37 12.27 -8.33
N ASN A 138 15.69 12.55 -7.21
CA ASN A 138 16.35 12.94 -5.96
C ASN A 138 15.50 12.68 -4.72
N ASP A 139 16.15 12.40 -3.59
CA ASP A 139 15.59 12.38 -2.23
C ASP A 139 14.90 13.69 -1.78
N ASN A 140 14.90 14.71 -2.65
CA ASN A 140 14.43 16.06 -2.38
C ASN A 140 13.12 16.46 -3.08
N THR A 141 12.41 15.52 -3.72
CA THR A 141 11.14 15.84 -4.43
C THR A 141 10.13 16.53 -3.52
N ASP A 142 9.98 16.05 -2.28
CA ASP A 142 9.09 16.67 -1.30
C ASP A 142 9.51 18.10 -0.97
N VAL A 143 10.81 18.38 -0.89
CA VAL A 143 11.33 19.73 -0.63
C VAL A 143 10.94 20.67 -1.77
N TRP A 144 11.13 20.26 -3.02
CA TRP A 144 10.78 21.07 -4.18
C TRP A 144 9.27 21.29 -4.30
N ASN A 145 8.46 20.26 -4.04
CA ASN A 145 7.01 20.39 -4.01
C ASN A 145 6.56 21.38 -2.93
N ASN A 146 7.13 21.31 -1.73
CA ASN A 146 6.85 22.23 -0.63
C ASN A 146 7.28 23.68 -0.96
N MET A 147 8.45 23.86 -1.55
CA MET A 147 8.93 25.19 -1.99
C MET A 147 8.00 25.81 -3.03
N LEU A 148 7.60 25.04 -4.04
CA LEU A 148 6.66 25.51 -5.05
C LEU A 148 5.31 25.88 -4.43
N LEU A 149 4.80 25.04 -3.52
CA LEU A 149 3.54 25.32 -2.83
C LEU A 149 3.59 26.64 -2.08
N LEU A 150 4.65 26.88 -1.30
CA LEU A 150 4.85 28.15 -0.58
C LEU A 150 4.97 29.33 -1.55
N GLN A 151 5.70 29.18 -2.64
CA GLN A 151 5.82 30.20 -3.67
C GLN A 151 4.46 30.57 -4.28
N ARG A 152 3.63 29.58 -4.61
CA ARG A 152 2.30 29.80 -5.16
C ARG A 152 1.33 30.46 -4.17
N LEU A 153 1.56 30.27 -2.88
CA LEU A 153 0.75 30.83 -1.82
C LEU A 153 1.32 32.15 -1.23
N ALA A 154 2.43 32.69 -1.76
CA ALA A 154 3.14 33.82 -1.18
C ALA A 154 2.26 35.08 -0.94
N SER A 155 1.29 35.33 -1.83
CA SER A 155 0.35 36.46 -1.71
C SER A 155 -0.99 36.08 -1.06
N VAL A 156 -1.19 34.83 -0.65
CA VAL A 156 -2.43 34.35 -0.04
C VAL A 156 -2.35 34.53 1.48
N PRO A 157 -3.27 35.28 2.10
CA PRO A 157 -3.32 35.40 3.56
C PRO A 157 -3.46 34.05 4.26
N ALA A 158 -2.86 33.90 5.44
CA ALA A 158 -2.87 32.63 6.20
C ALA A 158 -4.30 32.06 6.40
N ALA A 159 -5.28 32.90 6.71
CA ALA A 159 -6.66 32.48 6.89
C ALA A 159 -7.36 31.92 5.62
N GLN A 160 -6.77 32.16 4.44
CA GLN A 160 -7.29 31.69 3.15
C GLN A 160 -6.51 30.49 2.60
N ARG A 161 -5.54 29.95 3.34
CA ARG A 161 -4.73 28.80 2.94
C ARG A 161 -5.38 27.48 3.36
N THR A 162 -6.72 27.42 3.31
CA THR A 162 -7.45 26.18 3.60
C THR A 162 -7.12 25.10 2.59
N ALA A 163 -6.98 23.88 3.07
CA ALA A 163 -6.54 22.76 2.28
C ALA A 163 -7.09 21.46 2.85
N ARG A 164 -7.09 20.42 2.05
CA ARG A 164 -7.39 19.05 2.50
C ARG A 164 -6.44 18.04 1.87
N TYR A 165 -6.11 17.02 2.65
CA TYR A 165 -5.61 15.79 2.08
C TYR A 165 -6.79 14.89 1.72
N ARG A 166 -6.68 14.23 0.56
CA ARG A 166 -7.62 13.21 0.12
C ARG A 166 -6.91 11.91 -0.22
N CYS A 167 -7.57 10.80 0.03
CA CYS A 167 -7.14 9.47 -0.38
C CYS A 167 -8.34 8.69 -0.89
N VAL A 168 -8.19 8.09 -2.05
CA VAL A 168 -9.11 7.07 -2.56
C VAL A 168 -8.37 5.75 -2.59
N LEU A 169 -8.97 4.74 -1.94
CA LEU A 169 -8.50 3.36 -1.92
C LEU A 169 -9.43 2.51 -2.78
N VAL A 170 -8.84 1.68 -3.61
CA VAL A 170 -9.56 0.71 -4.43
C VAL A 170 -9.00 -0.68 -4.17
N ALA A 171 -9.89 -1.62 -3.89
CA ALA A 171 -9.60 -3.04 -3.89
C ALA A 171 -10.01 -3.65 -5.23
N ALA A 172 -9.12 -4.43 -5.84
CA ALA A 172 -9.40 -5.15 -7.08
C ALA A 172 -8.90 -6.59 -7.01
N ARG A 173 -9.48 -7.47 -7.83
CA ARG A 173 -9.07 -8.86 -8.00
C ARG A 173 -9.19 -9.22 -9.48
N ASP A 174 -8.14 -9.83 -10.05
CA ASP A 174 -8.11 -10.29 -11.46
C ASP A 174 -8.52 -9.19 -12.46
N GLY A 175 -8.16 -7.94 -12.19
CA GLY A 175 -8.49 -6.79 -13.01
C GLY A 175 -9.89 -6.19 -12.78
N HIS A 176 -10.69 -6.76 -11.87
CA HIS A 176 -12.05 -6.30 -11.56
C HIS A 176 -12.07 -5.55 -10.23
N LEU A 177 -12.76 -4.42 -10.22
CA LEU A 177 -12.97 -3.62 -9.01
C LEU A 177 -13.92 -4.34 -8.06
N ILE A 178 -13.53 -4.45 -6.80
CA ILE A 178 -14.31 -5.12 -5.75
C ILE A 178 -14.94 -4.08 -4.83
N GLN A 179 -14.16 -3.11 -4.35
CA GLN A 179 -14.61 -2.11 -3.39
C GLN A 179 -13.78 -0.84 -3.48
N THR A 180 -14.39 0.27 -3.08
CA THR A 180 -13.74 1.59 -3.01
C THR A 180 -14.10 2.27 -1.70
N ALA A 181 -13.14 2.98 -1.13
CA ALA A 181 -13.38 3.86 0.02
C ALA A 181 -12.54 5.14 -0.11
N GLU A 182 -13.01 6.19 0.53
CA GLU A 182 -12.37 7.49 0.53
C GLU A 182 -12.14 7.98 1.97
N GLY A 183 -11.12 8.80 2.13
CA GLY A 183 -10.87 9.51 3.36
C GLY A 183 -10.30 10.89 3.08
N SER A 184 -10.68 11.86 3.89
CA SER A 184 -10.16 13.21 3.82
C SER A 184 -9.86 13.77 5.22
N VAL A 185 -8.96 14.75 5.27
CA VAL A 185 -8.70 15.54 6.46
C VAL A 185 -8.54 16.98 6.05
N GLU A 186 -9.28 17.85 6.71
CA GLU A 186 -9.22 19.30 6.51
C GLU A 186 -8.07 19.90 7.34
N GLY A 187 -7.47 20.97 6.81
CA GLY A 187 -6.37 21.69 7.46
C GLY A 187 -6.05 22.99 6.77
N GLN A 188 -4.87 23.51 7.06
CA GLN A 188 -4.36 24.76 6.48
C GLN A 188 -2.89 24.61 6.11
N ILE A 189 -2.44 25.36 5.12
CA ILE A 189 -1.02 25.41 4.74
C ILE A 189 -0.33 26.54 5.50
N LEU A 190 0.68 26.18 6.29
CA LEU A 190 1.52 27.14 7.00
C LEU A 190 2.39 27.96 6.03
N GLU A 191 2.93 29.07 6.52
CA GLU A 191 3.88 29.93 5.78
C GLU A 191 5.32 29.41 5.83
N ALA A 192 5.61 28.50 6.76
CA ALA A 192 6.91 27.85 6.92
C ALA A 192 6.72 26.41 7.44
N PRO A 193 7.62 25.49 7.11
CA PRO A 193 7.53 24.11 7.58
C PRO A 193 7.72 24.02 9.10
N ARG A 194 6.97 23.09 9.74
CA ARG A 194 7.04 22.77 11.16
C ARG A 194 7.00 21.25 11.34
N GLY A 195 7.90 20.71 12.17
CA GLY A 195 8.10 19.27 12.33
C GLY A 195 9.01 18.64 11.26
N THR A 196 9.43 17.41 11.52
CA THR A 196 10.39 16.67 10.68
C THR A 196 9.94 15.26 10.32
N GLY A 197 8.78 14.84 10.82
CA GLY A 197 8.20 13.52 10.54
C GLY A 197 7.42 13.48 9.23
N GLY A 198 6.93 12.31 8.89
CA GLY A 198 6.06 12.12 7.74
C GLY A 198 6.78 12.19 6.39
N PHE A 199 6.06 12.63 5.35
CA PHE A 199 6.53 12.80 3.97
C PHE A 199 5.60 13.76 3.21
N GLY A 200 6.00 14.13 1.99
CA GLY A 200 5.20 15.04 1.16
C GLY A 200 5.06 16.42 1.78
N TYR A 201 3.82 16.89 1.87
CA TYR A 201 3.50 18.21 2.39
C TYR A 201 3.23 18.23 3.91
N ASP A 202 3.52 17.15 4.63
CA ASP A 202 3.24 17.02 6.08
C ASP A 202 3.80 18.17 6.93
N PRO A 203 5.01 18.71 6.66
CA PRO A 203 5.55 19.83 7.42
C PRO A 203 4.79 21.15 7.25
N LEU A 204 4.03 21.28 6.18
CA LEU A 204 3.22 22.48 5.89
C LEU A 204 1.75 22.29 6.21
N PHE A 205 1.27 21.04 6.31
CA PHE A 205 -0.14 20.74 6.54
C PHE A 205 -0.48 20.80 8.02
N TYR A 206 -1.13 21.88 8.42
CA TYR A 206 -1.47 22.19 9.80
C TYR A 206 -2.91 21.78 10.13
N LEU A 207 -3.10 21.21 11.31
CA LEU A 207 -4.37 20.81 11.89
C LEU A 207 -4.75 21.78 13.01
N PRO A 208 -5.64 22.76 12.74
CA PRO A 208 -5.98 23.80 13.72
C PRO A 208 -6.56 23.27 15.03
N GLU A 209 -7.31 22.16 14.97
CA GLU A 209 -7.98 21.58 16.14
C GLU A 209 -7.01 21.09 17.22
N ILE A 210 -5.80 20.73 16.85
CA ILE A 210 -4.78 20.19 17.75
C ILE A 210 -3.48 21.00 17.80
N ASP A 211 -3.42 22.12 17.07
CA ASP A 211 -2.24 23.01 16.94
C ASP A 211 -0.96 22.26 16.57
N ARG A 212 -1.05 21.36 15.57
CA ARG A 212 0.10 20.59 15.06
C ARG A 212 0.04 20.44 13.56
N THR A 213 1.21 20.28 12.94
CA THR A 213 1.29 19.79 11.57
C THR A 213 1.25 18.25 11.54
N MET A 214 0.97 17.68 10.37
CA MET A 214 1.07 16.23 10.16
C MET A 214 2.49 15.70 10.44
N ALA A 215 3.53 16.51 10.25
CA ALA A 215 4.92 16.15 10.53
C ALA A 215 5.28 16.15 12.03
N GLU A 216 4.45 16.72 12.88
CA GLU A 216 4.64 16.74 14.34
C GLU A 216 3.89 15.61 15.06
N LEU A 217 3.13 14.80 14.32
CA LEU A 217 2.39 13.67 14.86
C LEU A 217 3.27 12.41 14.88
N ASP A 218 3.11 11.60 15.93
CA ASP A 218 3.57 10.22 15.87
C ASP A 218 2.74 9.40 14.88
N LEU A 219 3.22 8.21 14.54
CA LEU A 219 2.58 7.38 13.52
C LEU A 219 1.14 6.99 13.88
N GLY A 220 0.88 6.66 15.15
CA GLY A 220 -0.45 6.26 15.62
C GLY A 220 -1.46 7.42 15.54
N ALA A 221 -1.09 8.60 16.06
CA ALA A 221 -1.90 9.80 15.96
C ALA A 221 -2.13 10.22 14.51
N LYS A 222 -1.09 10.15 13.67
CA LYS A 222 -1.21 10.46 12.25
C LYS A 222 -2.22 9.53 11.56
N LEU A 223 -2.18 8.23 11.82
CA LEU A 223 -3.11 7.28 11.19
C LEU A 223 -4.56 7.52 11.59
N SER A 224 -4.83 7.78 12.87
CA SER A 224 -6.20 8.03 13.35
C SER A 224 -6.81 9.31 12.76
N LEU A 225 -5.98 10.29 12.39
CA LEU A 225 -6.43 11.59 11.90
C LEU A 225 -6.35 11.71 10.38
N SER A 226 -5.47 10.95 9.73
CA SER A 226 -5.13 11.15 8.31
C SER A 226 -6.21 10.65 7.34
N HIS A 227 -6.21 11.23 6.15
CA HIS A 227 -7.01 10.81 5.00
C HIS A 227 -6.86 9.30 4.69
N ARG A 228 -5.61 8.77 4.73
CA ARG A 228 -5.33 7.36 4.43
C ARG A 228 -5.83 6.44 5.54
N GLY A 229 -5.64 6.81 6.79
CA GLY A 229 -6.18 6.06 7.91
C GLY A 229 -7.71 5.94 7.85
N ARG A 230 -8.40 7.05 7.59
CA ARG A 230 -9.86 7.09 7.42
C ARG A 230 -10.35 6.24 6.24
N ALA A 231 -9.63 6.30 5.11
CA ALA A 231 -9.96 5.46 3.94
C ALA A 231 -9.81 3.97 4.24
N LEU A 232 -8.75 3.58 4.97
CA LEU A 232 -8.53 2.18 5.40
C LEU A 232 -9.58 1.72 6.42
N GLU A 233 -9.90 2.54 7.39
CA GLU A 233 -10.96 2.27 8.38
C GLU A 233 -12.31 2.02 7.69
N ALA A 234 -12.60 2.75 6.63
CA ALA A 234 -13.82 2.55 5.85
C ALA A 234 -13.77 1.30 4.95
N LEU A 235 -12.58 0.93 4.42
CA LEU A 235 -12.44 -0.14 3.43
C LEU A 235 -12.28 -1.53 4.06
N LEU A 236 -11.37 -1.68 5.03
CA LEU A 236 -10.97 -3.00 5.55
C LEU A 236 -12.14 -3.83 6.09
N PRO A 237 -13.11 -3.28 6.88
CA PRO A 237 -14.26 -4.05 7.34
C PRO A 237 -15.15 -4.61 6.23
N LEU A 238 -15.09 -4.03 5.02
CA LEU A 238 -15.86 -4.49 3.86
C LEU A 238 -15.19 -5.65 3.13
N LEU A 239 -13.86 -5.80 3.29
CA LEU A 239 -13.05 -6.82 2.61
C LEU A 239 -12.86 -8.11 3.44
N ILE A 240 -13.03 -8.03 4.76
CA ILE A 240 -12.76 -9.14 5.71
C ILE A 240 -14.01 -9.82 6.23
N ARG A 241 -15.16 -9.53 5.63
CA ARG A 241 -16.46 -10.14 5.94
C ARG A 241 -16.60 -11.54 5.37
#